data_69ab57c0cef3179528fd6364090e0e80
#
_entry.id   69ab57c0cef3179528fd6364090e0e80
#
_cell.length_a   1.000
_cell.length_b   1.000
_cell.length_c   1.000
_cell.angle_alpha   90.00
_cell.angle_beta   90.00
_cell.angle_gamma   90.00
#
_symmetry.space_group_name_H-M   'P 1'
#
loop_
_entity.id
_entity.type
_entity.pdbx_description
1 polymer ?
#
loop_
_entity_poly.entity_id
_entity_poly.type
_entity_poly.pdbx_seq_one_letter_code
_entity_poly.pdbx_strand_id
1 'polypeptide(L)'
;PLVETNSYEDTLRWIKDVKGRFKNTYPIITPRFIPSCSDDLMYKLGDIVRDYKLPLQSHISENLGEIELVKQLCPNSRFYGDAYDEYKLFGENVNGTYPVIMAHCIYSCDEELKMMKDRGIFAVHCPSSNMNVSSGIAPMRKYLDLDLNMGLGSDVAGGTSESMFQTLTKAIEVSKLYWRLVDQNAKALSFKETFYLATMGGGKFFGDVGTFKDNYEFDALVLDDSVLKTTLDLSIEERLERAVYLSLDLQGGIKHKFVKGKMLF
;
A
#
# COMPACT_ATOMS: atom_id res chain seq x y z
N PRO A 1 -3.13 -25.36 -12.06
CA PRO A 1 -3.50 -24.54 -13.21
C PRO A 1 -4.39 -23.41 -12.72
N LEU A 2 -4.03 -22.18 -13.07
CA LEU A 2 -4.85 -21.01 -12.79
C LEU A 2 -6.09 -21.07 -13.69
N VAL A 3 -7.27 -20.90 -13.09
CA VAL A 3 -8.52 -20.90 -13.84
C VAL A 3 -8.91 -19.44 -14.09
N GLU A 4 -8.52 -18.90 -15.24
CA GLU A 4 -8.86 -17.54 -15.66
C GLU A 4 -10.19 -17.42 -16.40
N THR A 5 -10.86 -18.53 -16.69
CA THR A 5 -11.93 -18.68 -17.69
C THR A 5 -13.03 -17.64 -17.57
N ASN A 6 -13.31 -17.13 -16.38
CA ASN A 6 -14.37 -16.13 -16.15
C ASN A 6 -13.88 -14.85 -15.49
N SER A 7 -12.56 -14.69 -15.28
CA SER A 7 -12.01 -13.57 -14.52
C SER A 7 -12.34 -12.20 -15.12
N TYR A 8 -12.34 -12.10 -16.43
CA TYR A 8 -12.69 -10.87 -17.15
C TYR A 8 -14.18 -10.53 -16.99
N GLU A 9 -15.06 -11.48 -17.30
CA GLU A 9 -16.53 -11.30 -17.21
C GLU A 9 -16.96 -11.05 -15.77
N ASP A 10 -16.37 -11.76 -14.81
CA ASP A 10 -16.63 -11.58 -13.40
C ASP A 10 -16.21 -10.20 -12.92
N THR A 11 -15.06 -9.71 -13.37
CA THR A 11 -14.59 -8.35 -13.10
C THR A 11 -15.56 -7.31 -13.64
N LEU A 12 -16.00 -7.43 -14.89
CA LEU A 12 -16.98 -6.52 -15.48
C LEU A 12 -18.33 -6.54 -14.76
N ARG A 13 -18.79 -7.72 -14.38
CA ARG A 13 -20.03 -7.88 -13.60
C ARG A 13 -19.90 -7.20 -12.25
N TRP A 14 -18.82 -7.46 -11.54
CA TRP A 14 -18.55 -6.87 -10.24
C TRP A 14 -18.48 -5.33 -10.29
N ILE A 15 -17.79 -4.76 -11.29
CA ILE A 15 -17.74 -3.31 -11.49
C ILE A 15 -19.15 -2.73 -11.62
N LYS A 16 -20.01 -3.36 -12.43
CA LYS A 16 -21.40 -2.91 -12.62
C LYS A 16 -22.22 -3.02 -11.35
N ASP A 17 -22.04 -4.09 -10.58
CA ASP A 17 -22.78 -4.34 -9.34
C ASP A 17 -22.37 -3.37 -8.21
N VAL A 18 -21.11 -2.94 -8.18
CA VAL A 18 -20.58 -2.03 -7.14
C VAL A 18 -20.82 -0.56 -7.49
N LYS A 19 -20.77 -0.20 -8.78
CA LYS A 19 -20.86 1.19 -9.24
C LYS A 19 -22.19 1.84 -8.82
N GLY A 20 -22.09 2.85 -7.97
CA GLY A 20 -23.24 3.62 -7.49
C GLY A 20 -24.07 2.92 -6.40
N ARG A 21 -23.77 1.67 -6.05
CA ARG A 21 -24.49 0.93 -5.00
C ARG A 21 -24.02 1.31 -3.59
N PHE A 22 -22.74 1.60 -3.45
CA PHE A 22 -22.10 1.93 -2.16
C PHE A 22 -21.47 3.31 -2.20
N LYS A 23 -21.67 4.10 -1.14
CA LYS A 23 -21.13 5.48 -1.07
C LYS A 23 -19.62 5.54 -0.86
N ASN A 24 -19.06 4.57 -0.14
CA ASN A 24 -17.66 4.57 0.32
C ASN A 24 -16.90 3.34 -0.17
N THR A 25 -17.37 2.71 -1.25
CA THR A 25 -16.72 1.53 -1.84
C THR A 25 -16.53 1.77 -3.32
N TYR A 26 -15.30 1.65 -3.77
CA TYR A 26 -14.90 1.89 -5.15
C TYR A 26 -14.21 0.64 -5.69
N PRO A 27 -14.53 0.19 -6.92
CA PRO A 27 -13.82 -0.91 -7.55
C PRO A 27 -12.36 -0.51 -7.81
N ILE A 28 -11.46 -1.44 -7.58
CA ILE A 28 -10.04 -1.36 -7.94
C ILE A 28 -9.66 -2.62 -8.71
N ILE A 29 -9.00 -2.47 -9.86
CA ILE A 29 -8.56 -3.59 -10.67
C ILE A 29 -7.33 -4.22 -10.03
N THR A 30 -7.37 -5.54 -9.87
CA THR A 30 -6.35 -6.26 -9.08
C THR A 30 -5.86 -7.50 -9.82
N PRO A 31 -5.01 -7.38 -10.87
CA PRO A 31 -4.21 -8.51 -11.28
C PRO A 31 -3.29 -8.89 -10.12
N ARG A 32 -3.21 -10.16 -9.79
CA ARG A 32 -2.38 -10.55 -8.65
C ARG A 32 -0.92 -10.15 -8.87
N PHE A 33 -0.31 -10.60 -9.97
CA PHE A 33 1.04 -10.23 -10.42
C PHE A 33 1.31 -10.91 -11.78
N ILE A 34 2.35 -10.48 -12.50
CA ILE A 34 2.67 -10.98 -13.84
C ILE A 34 2.69 -12.52 -13.93
N PRO A 35 3.37 -13.28 -13.05
CA PRO A 35 3.46 -14.73 -13.20
C PRO A 35 2.13 -15.49 -13.03
N SER A 36 1.10 -14.87 -12.52
CA SER A 36 -0.18 -15.52 -12.22
C SER A 36 -1.30 -15.19 -13.21
N CYS A 37 -1.05 -14.34 -14.19
CA CYS A 37 -2.03 -13.91 -15.18
C CYS A 37 -1.53 -14.23 -16.59
N SER A 38 -2.42 -14.59 -17.49
CA SER A 38 -2.08 -14.70 -18.91
C SER A 38 -1.97 -13.31 -19.55
N ASP A 39 -1.24 -13.22 -20.66
CA ASP A 39 -1.14 -11.99 -21.46
C ASP A 39 -2.52 -11.49 -21.88
N ASP A 40 -3.40 -12.41 -22.34
CA ASP A 40 -4.77 -12.07 -22.75
C ASP A 40 -5.56 -11.40 -21.60
N LEU A 41 -5.47 -11.95 -20.37
CA LEU A 41 -6.12 -11.35 -19.21
C LEU A 41 -5.51 -10.00 -18.88
N MET A 42 -4.18 -9.87 -18.89
CA MET A 42 -3.49 -8.61 -18.58
C MET A 42 -3.87 -7.50 -19.54
N TYR A 43 -3.89 -7.75 -20.86
CA TYR A 43 -4.35 -6.77 -21.85
C TYR A 43 -5.81 -6.37 -21.63
N LYS A 44 -6.70 -7.34 -21.38
CA LYS A 44 -8.11 -7.08 -21.09
C LYS A 44 -8.32 -6.25 -19.81
N LEU A 45 -7.51 -6.50 -18.77
CA LEU A 45 -7.55 -5.69 -17.55
C LEU A 45 -7.04 -4.26 -17.80
N GLY A 46 -6.02 -4.09 -18.64
CA GLY A 46 -5.55 -2.78 -19.11
C GLY A 46 -6.65 -1.99 -19.82
N ASP A 47 -7.41 -2.65 -20.69
CA ASP A 47 -8.57 -2.05 -21.35
C ASP A 47 -9.65 -1.63 -20.35
N ILE A 48 -9.97 -2.48 -19.37
CA ILE A 48 -10.94 -2.12 -18.31
C ILE A 48 -10.47 -0.90 -17.52
N VAL A 49 -9.21 -0.88 -17.08
CA VAL A 49 -8.63 0.24 -16.34
C VAL A 49 -8.82 1.55 -17.12
N ARG A 50 -8.48 1.55 -18.39
CA ARG A 50 -8.60 2.72 -19.27
C ARG A 50 -10.06 3.12 -19.51
N ASP A 51 -10.91 2.17 -19.90
CA ASP A 51 -12.27 2.45 -20.37
C ASP A 51 -13.21 2.85 -19.21
N TYR A 52 -13.01 2.28 -18.04
CA TYR A 52 -13.79 2.60 -16.84
C TYR A 52 -13.12 3.62 -15.92
N LYS A 53 -11.87 4.03 -16.23
CA LYS A 53 -11.06 4.95 -15.42
C LYS A 53 -10.95 4.50 -13.96
N LEU A 54 -10.60 3.24 -13.77
CA LEU A 54 -10.51 2.63 -12.44
C LEU A 54 -9.06 2.63 -11.92
N PRO A 55 -8.87 2.76 -10.61
CA PRO A 55 -7.56 2.54 -10.00
C PRO A 55 -7.12 1.08 -10.15
N LEU A 56 -5.82 0.86 -10.01
CA LEU A 56 -5.19 -0.45 -10.10
C LEU A 56 -4.33 -0.72 -8.86
N GLN A 57 -4.30 -1.98 -8.43
CA GLN A 57 -3.30 -2.45 -7.47
C GLN A 57 -2.72 -3.79 -7.91
N SER A 58 -1.45 -4.00 -7.60
CA SER A 58 -0.78 -5.28 -7.83
C SER A 58 0.46 -5.42 -6.92
N HIS A 59 1.25 -6.47 -7.12
CA HIS A 59 2.50 -6.76 -6.42
C HIS A 59 3.67 -6.55 -7.37
N ILE A 60 4.80 -6.05 -6.88
CA ILE A 60 5.97 -5.81 -7.70
C ILE A 60 7.26 -6.00 -6.90
N SER A 61 8.25 -6.62 -7.55
CA SER A 61 9.62 -6.71 -7.05
C SER A 61 9.70 -7.19 -5.59
N GLU A 62 8.84 -8.16 -5.22
CA GLU A 62 8.73 -8.66 -3.86
C GLU A 62 9.90 -9.55 -3.49
N ASN A 63 10.32 -10.45 -4.38
CA ASN A 63 11.48 -11.31 -4.14
C ASN A 63 12.29 -11.56 -5.43
N LEU A 64 13.56 -11.96 -5.25
CA LEU A 64 14.48 -12.14 -6.36
C LEU A 64 14.06 -13.25 -7.33
N GLY A 65 13.47 -14.34 -6.81
CA GLY A 65 12.98 -15.45 -7.64
C GLY A 65 11.80 -15.03 -8.53
N GLU A 66 10.93 -14.19 -8.01
CA GLU A 66 9.82 -13.60 -8.77
C GLU A 66 10.34 -12.68 -9.90
N ILE A 67 11.30 -11.83 -9.61
CA ILE A 67 11.91 -10.92 -10.60
C ILE A 67 12.56 -11.72 -11.74
N GLU A 68 13.29 -12.78 -11.42
CA GLU A 68 13.92 -13.65 -12.40
C GLU A 68 12.86 -14.37 -13.26
N LEU A 69 11.76 -14.82 -12.67
CA LEU A 69 10.65 -15.44 -13.39
C LEU A 69 9.97 -14.45 -14.34
N VAL A 70 9.73 -13.21 -13.88
CA VAL A 70 9.15 -12.15 -14.74
C VAL A 70 10.08 -11.84 -15.92
N LYS A 71 11.38 -11.78 -15.70
CA LYS A 71 12.36 -11.58 -16.78
C LYS A 71 12.33 -12.70 -17.82
N GLN A 72 12.05 -13.94 -17.41
CA GLN A 72 11.86 -15.06 -18.34
C GLN A 72 10.53 -14.97 -19.10
N LEU A 73 9.46 -14.56 -18.45
CA LEU A 73 8.13 -14.41 -19.04
C LEU A 73 8.05 -13.19 -19.98
N CYS A 74 8.72 -12.10 -19.61
CA CYS A 74 8.71 -10.83 -20.32
C CYS A 74 10.14 -10.42 -20.72
N PRO A 75 10.79 -11.14 -21.66
CA PRO A 75 12.22 -10.98 -21.95
C PRO A 75 12.58 -9.62 -22.56
N ASN A 76 11.62 -8.88 -23.08
CA ASN A 76 11.82 -7.54 -23.64
C ASN A 76 11.75 -6.43 -22.59
N SER A 77 11.30 -6.72 -21.38
CA SER A 77 11.19 -5.75 -20.29
C SER A 77 12.56 -5.52 -19.65
N ARG A 78 12.92 -4.27 -19.41
CA ARG A 78 14.19 -3.87 -18.78
C ARG A 78 14.19 -4.16 -17.28
N PHE A 79 13.03 -4.02 -16.65
CA PHE A 79 12.76 -4.27 -15.22
C PHE A 79 11.29 -4.68 -15.04
N TYR A 80 10.88 -5.04 -13.85
CA TYR A 80 9.56 -5.61 -13.60
C TYR A 80 8.42 -4.65 -13.95
N GLY A 81 8.55 -3.36 -13.63
CA GLY A 81 7.55 -2.34 -13.99
C GLY A 81 7.33 -2.19 -15.50
N ASP A 82 8.39 -2.40 -16.32
CA ASP A 82 8.26 -2.42 -17.78
C ASP A 82 7.32 -3.55 -18.24
N ALA A 83 7.32 -4.72 -17.57
CA ALA A 83 6.41 -5.81 -17.89
C ALA A 83 4.93 -5.41 -17.65
N TYR A 84 4.64 -4.67 -16.58
CA TYR A 84 3.31 -4.09 -16.39
C TYR A 84 2.98 -3.01 -17.43
N ASP A 85 3.97 -2.22 -17.82
CA ASP A 85 3.79 -1.13 -18.77
C ASP A 85 3.40 -1.61 -20.18
N GLU A 86 3.85 -2.79 -20.58
CA GLU A 86 3.45 -3.44 -21.82
C GLU A 86 1.92 -3.60 -21.90
N TYR A 87 1.28 -3.93 -20.79
CA TYR A 87 -0.19 -4.09 -20.67
C TYR A 87 -0.93 -2.79 -20.31
N LYS A 88 -0.24 -1.64 -20.26
CA LYS A 88 -0.81 -0.35 -19.81
C LYS A 88 -1.27 -0.34 -18.35
N LEU A 89 -0.63 -1.13 -17.51
CA LEU A 89 -0.96 -1.32 -16.10
C LEU A 89 0.06 -0.70 -15.13
N PHE A 90 1.03 0.08 -15.62
CA PHE A 90 2.04 0.75 -14.80
C PHE A 90 1.89 2.28 -14.77
N GLY A 91 0.67 2.77 -14.71
CA GLY A 91 0.36 4.20 -14.75
C GLY A 91 0.77 4.85 -16.05
N GLU A 92 -0.05 5.70 -16.58
CA GLU A 92 0.31 6.54 -17.73
C GLU A 92 0.37 7.98 -17.30
N ASN A 93 1.38 8.73 -17.75
CA ASN A 93 1.52 10.15 -17.49
C ASN A 93 0.60 10.96 -18.40
N VAL A 94 -0.69 10.61 -18.45
CA VAL A 94 -1.69 11.24 -19.31
C VAL A 94 -2.73 11.90 -18.41
N ASN A 95 -3.17 13.09 -18.75
CA ASN A 95 -4.24 13.80 -18.07
C ASN A 95 -5.44 12.90 -17.81
N GLY A 96 -5.66 12.52 -16.54
CA GLY A 96 -6.76 11.65 -16.13
C GLY A 96 -6.36 10.20 -15.82
N THR A 97 -5.11 9.93 -15.54
CA THR A 97 -4.63 8.62 -15.09
C THR A 97 -5.27 8.20 -13.78
N TYR A 98 -5.55 6.94 -13.70
CA TYR A 98 -6.02 6.26 -12.51
C TYR A 98 -4.84 6.04 -11.57
N PRO A 99 -5.01 6.23 -10.26
CA PRO A 99 -3.94 5.97 -9.32
C PRO A 99 -3.61 4.47 -9.29
N VAL A 100 -2.32 4.18 -9.21
CA VAL A 100 -1.78 2.82 -9.18
C VAL A 100 -1.08 2.56 -7.86
N ILE A 101 -1.36 1.42 -7.25
CA ILE A 101 -0.68 0.89 -6.08
C ILE A 101 0.17 -0.31 -6.49
N MET A 102 1.43 -0.31 -6.09
CA MET A 102 2.33 -1.45 -6.18
C MET A 102 2.79 -1.85 -4.79
N ALA A 103 2.41 -3.06 -4.37
CA ALA A 103 2.78 -3.59 -3.06
C ALA A 103 4.22 -4.13 -3.06
N HIS A 104 4.84 -4.12 -1.88
CA HIS A 104 6.16 -4.62 -1.53
C HIS A 104 7.32 -3.76 -2.03
N CYS A 105 7.61 -3.70 -3.32
CA CYS A 105 8.70 -2.93 -3.93
C CYS A 105 10.07 -3.19 -3.26
N ILE A 106 10.35 -4.41 -2.76
CA ILE A 106 11.55 -4.69 -1.93
C ILE A 106 12.83 -4.54 -2.74
N TYR A 107 12.81 -5.05 -3.97
CA TYR A 107 13.97 -5.12 -4.86
C TYR A 107 13.81 -4.25 -6.10
N SER A 108 12.98 -3.22 -6.03
CA SER A 108 12.81 -2.26 -7.14
C SER A 108 14.12 -1.57 -7.49
N CYS A 109 14.52 -1.63 -8.75
CA CYS A 109 15.72 -0.95 -9.25
C CYS A 109 15.50 0.57 -9.39
N ASP A 110 16.58 1.32 -9.61
CA ASP A 110 16.51 2.78 -9.67
C ASP A 110 15.66 3.29 -10.85
N GLU A 111 15.71 2.60 -11.97
CA GLU A 111 14.90 2.91 -13.15
C GLU A 111 13.40 2.67 -12.87
N GLU A 112 13.06 1.59 -12.18
CA GLU A 112 11.69 1.29 -11.75
C GLU A 112 11.17 2.36 -10.80
N LEU A 113 11.94 2.69 -9.76
CA LEU A 113 11.59 3.75 -8.80
C LEU A 113 11.43 5.11 -9.47
N LYS A 114 12.31 5.44 -10.44
CA LYS A 114 12.18 6.66 -11.22
C LYS A 114 10.86 6.67 -12.02
N MET A 115 10.52 5.59 -12.70
CA MET A 115 9.27 5.49 -13.44
C MET A 115 8.06 5.58 -12.51
N MET A 116 8.11 4.93 -11.34
CA MET A 116 7.06 5.04 -10.33
C MET A 116 6.85 6.49 -9.87
N LYS A 117 7.95 7.21 -9.60
CA LYS A 117 7.89 8.63 -9.23
C LYS A 117 7.30 9.48 -10.33
N ASP A 118 7.82 9.37 -11.54
CA ASP A 118 7.41 10.18 -12.68
C ASP A 118 5.92 9.98 -13.03
N ARG A 119 5.37 8.81 -12.74
CA ARG A 119 3.97 8.43 -13.00
C ARG A 119 3.06 8.52 -11.77
N GLY A 120 3.57 8.94 -10.63
CA GLY A 120 2.80 9.08 -9.40
C GLY A 120 2.29 7.76 -8.80
N ILE A 121 2.96 6.63 -9.11
CA ILE A 121 2.61 5.31 -8.58
C ILE A 121 2.92 5.24 -7.09
N PHE A 122 2.03 4.62 -6.33
CA PHE A 122 2.19 4.43 -4.88
C PHE A 122 2.96 3.15 -4.59
N ALA A 123 4.08 3.26 -3.87
CA ALA A 123 4.76 2.13 -3.27
C ALA A 123 4.13 1.82 -1.90
N VAL A 124 3.56 0.64 -1.72
CA VAL A 124 2.94 0.25 -0.46
C VAL A 124 3.82 -0.75 0.28
N HIS A 125 4.31 -0.31 1.44
CA HIS A 125 5.15 -1.14 2.30
C HIS A 125 4.33 -2.08 3.17
N CYS A 126 4.58 -3.38 3.04
CA CYS A 126 3.90 -4.46 3.75
C CYS A 126 4.87 -5.18 4.72
N PRO A 127 5.34 -4.53 5.81
CA PRO A 127 6.46 -5.03 6.60
C PRO A 127 6.19 -6.38 7.24
N SER A 128 4.96 -6.62 7.71
CA SER A 128 4.58 -7.87 8.35
C SER A 128 4.60 -9.05 7.37
N SER A 129 4.03 -8.86 6.19
CA SER A 129 4.04 -9.87 5.13
C SER A 129 5.46 -10.15 4.64
N ASN A 130 6.22 -9.11 4.30
CA ASN A 130 7.58 -9.24 3.81
C ASN A 130 8.47 -10.10 4.74
N MET A 131 8.27 -9.96 6.05
CA MET A 131 8.96 -10.81 7.04
C MET A 131 8.38 -12.22 7.10
N ASN A 132 7.06 -12.34 7.16
CA ASN A 132 6.38 -13.62 7.38
C ASN A 132 6.62 -14.60 6.23
N VAL A 133 6.64 -14.11 4.98
CA VAL A 133 6.90 -14.94 3.80
C VAL A 133 8.37 -14.90 3.35
N SER A 134 9.24 -14.26 4.15
CA SER A 134 10.70 -14.19 3.92
C SER A 134 11.09 -13.51 2.60
N SER A 135 10.32 -12.53 2.15
CA SER A 135 10.59 -11.77 0.92
C SER A 135 11.81 -10.86 1.06
N GLY A 136 11.96 -10.18 2.22
CA GLY A 136 13.07 -9.27 2.49
C GLY A 136 12.68 -7.99 3.21
N ILE A 137 13.56 -7.00 3.20
CA ILE A 137 13.36 -5.70 3.86
C ILE A 137 13.41 -4.58 2.82
N ALA A 138 12.31 -3.89 2.59
CA ALA A 138 12.25 -2.77 1.66
C ALA A 138 13.09 -1.56 2.15
N PRO A 139 13.84 -0.89 1.25
CA PRO A 139 14.70 0.26 1.59
C PRO A 139 13.88 1.56 1.75
N MET A 140 13.00 1.61 2.73
CA MET A 140 12.00 2.66 2.91
C MET A 140 12.57 4.07 3.01
N ARG A 141 13.76 4.23 3.63
CA ARG A 141 14.47 5.51 3.69
C ARG A 141 14.76 6.05 2.30
N LYS A 142 15.30 5.20 1.42
CA LYS A 142 15.56 5.57 0.02
C LYS A 142 14.29 6.06 -0.69
N TYR A 143 13.16 5.41 -0.44
CA TYR A 143 11.90 5.78 -1.10
C TYR A 143 11.35 7.11 -0.59
N LEU A 144 11.48 7.39 0.71
CA LEU A 144 11.14 8.69 1.28
C LEU A 144 12.06 9.79 0.74
N ASP A 145 13.37 9.54 0.67
CA ASP A 145 14.36 10.51 0.19
C ASP A 145 14.17 10.80 -1.32
N LEU A 146 13.64 9.85 -2.07
CA LEU A 146 13.21 10.03 -3.47
C LEU A 146 11.86 10.76 -3.60
N ASP A 147 11.17 11.04 -2.49
CA ASP A 147 9.82 11.63 -2.48
C ASP A 147 8.81 10.82 -3.32
N LEU A 148 8.82 9.50 -3.18
CA LEU A 148 7.81 8.63 -3.78
C LEU A 148 6.46 8.79 -3.07
N ASN A 149 5.37 8.58 -3.79
CA ASN A 149 4.09 8.34 -3.14
C ASN A 149 4.13 7.00 -2.40
N MET A 150 3.80 7.03 -1.12
CA MET A 150 3.96 5.85 -0.26
C MET A 150 2.80 5.68 0.71
N GLY A 151 2.54 4.41 1.04
CA GLY A 151 1.62 4.03 2.09
C GLY A 151 2.08 2.78 2.82
N LEU A 152 1.32 2.37 3.85
CA LEU A 152 1.50 1.11 4.57
C LEU A 152 0.35 0.16 4.24
N GLY A 153 0.66 -1.14 4.16
CA GLY A 153 -0.31 -2.21 3.97
C GLY A 153 -0.10 -3.34 4.98
N SER A 154 -1.21 -3.90 5.48
CA SER A 154 -1.17 -5.06 6.35
C SER A 154 -0.89 -6.35 5.59
N ASP A 155 -1.38 -6.40 4.34
CA ASP A 155 -1.30 -7.58 3.46
C ASP A 155 -1.72 -8.87 4.19
N VAL A 156 -2.80 -8.80 4.94
CA VAL A 156 -3.38 -9.96 5.63
C VAL A 156 -4.03 -10.91 4.59
N ALA A 157 -3.71 -12.23 4.53
CA ALA A 157 -2.98 -13.06 5.50
C ALA A 157 -1.53 -13.43 5.09
N GLY A 158 -0.88 -12.71 4.16
CA GLY A 158 0.59 -12.72 4.05
C GLY A 158 1.17 -12.06 5.30
N GLY A 159 0.66 -10.89 5.69
CA GLY A 159 0.88 -10.29 7.00
C GLY A 159 0.09 -10.98 8.11
N THR A 160 0.58 -10.87 9.33
CA THR A 160 0.07 -11.60 10.52
C THR A 160 -1.08 -10.92 11.24
N SER A 161 -1.46 -9.70 10.84
CA SER A 161 -2.50 -8.90 11.50
C SER A 161 -3.11 -7.87 10.56
N GLU A 162 -4.40 -7.60 10.72
CA GLU A 162 -5.10 -6.49 10.04
C GLU A 162 -4.94 -5.14 10.77
N SER A 163 -4.31 -5.12 11.94
CA SER A 163 -4.06 -3.90 12.72
C SER A 163 -3.04 -3.00 12.03
N MET A 164 -3.47 -1.78 11.67
CA MET A 164 -2.56 -0.76 11.17
C MET A 164 -1.60 -0.24 12.26
N PHE A 165 -1.95 -0.34 13.55
CA PHE A 165 -1.03 -0.01 14.63
C PHE A 165 0.14 -0.98 14.66
N GLN A 166 -0.12 -2.29 14.50
CA GLN A 166 0.95 -3.27 14.37
C GLN A 166 1.76 -3.08 13.08
N THR A 167 1.13 -2.75 11.96
CA THR A 167 1.82 -2.46 10.70
C THR A 167 2.79 -1.28 10.84
N LEU A 168 2.36 -0.19 11.51
CA LEU A 168 3.20 0.96 11.87
C LEU A 168 4.44 0.54 12.68
N THR A 169 4.22 -0.22 13.74
CA THR A 169 5.30 -0.70 14.62
C THR A 169 6.29 -1.57 13.84
N LYS A 170 5.78 -2.50 13.03
CA LYS A 170 6.62 -3.35 12.19
C LYS A 170 7.43 -2.56 11.17
N ALA A 171 6.87 -1.52 10.55
CA ALA A 171 7.61 -0.66 9.63
C ALA A 171 8.82 0.02 10.32
N ILE A 172 8.65 0.49 11.57
CA ILE A 172 9.76 1.06 12.35
C ILE A 172 10.80 -0.01 12.69
N GLU A 173 10.36 -1.17 13.20
CA GLU A 173 11.24 -2.25 13.61
C GLU A 173 12.11 -2.76 12.46
N VAL A 174 11.50 -3.06 11.30
CA VAL A 174 12.26 -3.54 10.14
C VAL A 174 13.18 -2.48 9.55
N SER A 175 12.81 -1.19 9.62
CA SER A 175 13.69 -0.11 9.18
C SER A 175 14.95 0.01 10.04
N LYS A 176 14.85 -0.27 11.36
CA LYS A 176 16.01 -0.34 12.26
C LYS A 176 16.91 -1.53 11.92
N LEU A 177 16.31 -2.69 11.55
CA LEU A 177 17.08 -3.85 11.08
C LEU A 177 17.78 -3.55 9.75
N TYR A 178 17.09 -2.91 8.80
CA TYR A 178 17.68 -2.48 7.54
C TYR A 178 18.88 -1.55 7.78
N TRP A 179 18.68 -0.51 8.59
CA TRP A 179 19.76 0.39 8.99
C TRP A 179 20.94 -0.34 9.62
N ARG A 180 20.69 -1.29 10.52
CA ARG A 180 21.76 -1.95 11.24
C ARG A 180 22.51 -3.01 10.43
N LEU A 181 21.80 -3.77 9.58
CA LEU A 181 22.30 -4.98 8.96
C LEU A 181 22.58 -4.84 7.45
N VAL A 182 21.92 -3.89 6.77
CA VAL A 182 21.99 -3.77 5.32
C VAL A 182 22.69 -2.48 4.91
N ASP A 183 22.22 -1.32 5.37
CA ASP A 183 22.79 -0.02 5.02
C ASP A 183 22.82 0.91 6.24
N GLN A 184 23.99 1.11 6.81
CA GLN A 184 24.18 1.95 7.99
C GLN A 184 24.02 3.46 7.71
N ASN A 185 23.93 3.87 6.45
CA ASN A 185 23.61 5.26 6.07
C ASN A 185 22.10 5.50 5.98
N ALA A 186 21.30 4.44 5.83
CA ALA A 186 19.86 4.52 5.74
C ALA A 186 19.22 4.73 7.12
N LYS A 187 19.03 5.99 7.51
CA LYS A 187 18.37 6.32 8.79
C LYS A 187 17.06 5.56 8.96
N ALA A 188 16.88 4.91 10.12
CA ALA A 188 15.63 4.23 10.47
C ALA A 188 14.43 5.19 10.47
N LEU A 189 13.25 4.64 10.19
CA LEU A 189 12.00 5.40 10.21
C LEU A 189 11.63 5.83 11.64
N SER A 190 11.18 7.07 11.79
CA SER A 190 10.59 7.57 13.02
C SER A 190 9.08 7.23 13.11
N PHE A 191 8.51 7.35 14.30
CA PHE A 191 7.06 7.23 14.50
C PHE A 191 6.28 8.22 13.63
N LYS A 192 6.73 9.49 13.55
CA LYS A 192 6.07 10.52 12.73
C LYS A 192 6.03 10.16 11.24
N GLU A 193 7.12 9.64 10.70
CA GLU A 193 7.19 9.22 9.29
C GLU A 193 6.26 8.05 9.03
N THR A 194 6.26 7.04 9.87
CA THR A 194 5.36 5.87 9.68
C THR A 194 3.89 6.22 9.93
N PHE A 195 3.60 7.10 10.88
CA PHE A 195 2.25 7.61 11.09
C PHE A 195 1.75 8.41 9.88
N TYR A 196 2.62 9.24 9.28
CA TYR A 196 2.32 9.92 8.03
C TYR A 196 2.00 8.92 6.90
N LEU A 197 2.79 7.84 6.74
CA LEU A 197 2.55 6.82 5.72
C LEU A 197 1.21 6.09 5.93
N ALA A 198 0.81 5.84 7.19
CA ALA A 198 -0.44 5.18 7.54
C ALA A 198 -1.68 6.09 7.42
N THR A 199 -1.49 7.40 7.31
CA THR A 199 -2.57 8.41 7.27
C THR A 199 -2.51 9.20 5.97
N MET A 200 -1.88 10.36 5.97
CA MET A 200 -1.85 11.28 4.84
C MET A 200 -1.10 10.71 3.62
N GLY A 201 -0.03 9.92 3.83
CA GLY A 201 0.73 9.31 2.75
C GLY A 201 -0.12 8.36 1.92
N GLY A 202 -0.74 7.36 2.57
CA GLY A 202 -1.69 6.45 1.91
C GLY A 202 -2.98 7.14 1.49
N GLY A 203 -3.43 8.14 2.27
CA GLY A 203 -4.63 8.93 1.99
C GLY A 203 -4.59 9.66 0.64
N LYS A 204 -3.43 10.13 0.21
CA LYS A 204 -3.25 10.78 -1.11
C LYS A 204 -3.77 9.93 -2.28
N PHE A 205 -3.80 8.62 -2.15
CA PHE A 205 -4.37 7.73 -3.16
C PHE A 205 -5.86 7.99 -3.39
N PHE A 206 -6.58 8.32 -2.32
CA PHE A 206 -8.02 8.59 -2.34
C PHE A 206 -8.36 10.08 -2.53
N GLY A 207 -7.35 10.95 -2.55
CA GLY A 207 -7.51 12.41 -2.65
C GLY A 207 -7.43 13.11 -1.28
N ASP A 208 -8.48 13.83 -0.91
CA ASP A 208 -8.49 14.70 0.27
C ASP A 208 -8.87 13.95 1.55
N VAL A 209 -8.09 12.91 1.93
CA VAL A 209 -8.27 12.12 3.15
C VAL A 209 -6.95 11.97 3.92
N GLY A 210 -7.02 11.52 5.16
CA GLY A 210 -5.86 11.17 6.00
C GLY A 210 -5.28 12.32 6.81
N THR A 211 -5.95 13.48 6.87
CA THR A 211 -5.56 14.63 7.70
C THR A 211 -6.77 15.47 8.10
N PHE A 212 -6.63 16.30 9.15
CA PHE A 212 -7.67 17.22 9.63
C PHE A 212 -7.52 18.64 9.06
N LYS A 213 -7.07 18.78 7.83
CA LYS A 213 -7.00 20.06 7.13
C LYS A 213 -8.37 20.48 6.61
N ASP A 214 -8.57 21.78 6.42
CA ASP A 214 -9.75 22.31 5.76
C ASP A 214 -9.91 21.72 4.35
N ASN A 215 -11.14 21.44 3.97
CA ASN A 215 -11.55 20.78 2.72
C ASN A 215 -11.15 19.30 2.59
N TYR A 216 -10.63 18.66 3.66
CA TYR A 216 -10.40 17.23 3.69
C TYR A 216 -11.60 16.48 4.31
N GLU A 217 -11.82 15.24 3.89
CA GLU A 217 -12.81 14.35 4.47
C GLU A 217 -12.50 14.10 5.95
N PHE A 218 -13.49 14.22 6.82
CA PHE A 218 -13.31 13.95 8.24
C PHE A 218 -13.39 12.44 8.49
N ASP A 219 -12.24 11.77 8.34
CA ASP A 219 -12.03 10.38 8.72
C ASP A 219 -11.22 10.36 10.03
N ALA A 220 -11.81 9.86 11.11
CA ALA A 220 -11.21 9.97 12.44
C ALA A 220 -11.47 8.77 13.33
N LEU A 221 -10.52 8.49 14.20
CA LEU A 221 -10.67 7.56 15.33
C LEU A 221 -10.60 8.34 16.63
N VAL A 222 -11.49 8.03 17.57
CA VAL A 222 -11.40 8.48 18.96
C VAL A 222 -10.79 7.34 19.78
N LEU A 223 -9.64 7.60 20.36
CA LEU A 223 -8.89 6.63 21.15
C LEU A 223 -9.07 6.92 22.65
N ASP A 224 -9.29 5.88 23.44
CA ASP A 224 -9.28 5.91 24.90
C ASP A 224 -8.08 5.08 25.38
N ASP A 225 -7.04 5.76 25.83
CA ASP A 225 -5.82 5.14 26.34
C ASP A 225 -5.82 4.94 27.88
N SER A 226 -6.97 5.11 28.53
CA SER A 226 -7.10 4.95 30.00
C SER A 226 -6.73 3.55 30.49
N VAL A 227 -6.83 2.54 29.62
CA VAL A 227 -6.40 1.15 29.91
C VAL A 227 -4.87 1.02 29.97
N LEU A 228 -4.15 1.93 29.32
CA LEU A 228 -2.70 1.97 29.29
C LEU A 228 -2.15 2.78 30.46
N LYS A 229 -2.24 2.21 31.66
CA LYS A 229 -1.81 2.89 32.91
C LYS A 229 -0.34 3.26 32.85
N THR A 230 -0.02 4.48 33.33
CA THR A 230 1.35 4.98 33.47
C THR A 230 1.43 5.96 34.66
N THR A 231 2.61 6.08 35.22
CA THR A 231 2.94 7.11 36.23
C THR A 231 3.69 8.28 35.59
N LEU A 232 3.99 8.22 34.29
CA LEU A 232 4.69 9.26 33.56
C LEU A 232 3.69 10.32 33.08
N ASP A 233 4.12 11.59 33.12
CA ASP A 233 3.43 12.69 32.47
C ASP A 233 3.86 12.71 30.99
N LEU A 234 2.98 12.23 30.11
CA LEU A 234 3.25 12.04 28.70
C LEU A 234 2.52 13.10 27.87
N SER A 235 3.24 13.67 26.92
CA SER A 235 2.64 14.49 25.84
C SER A 235 1.62 13.68 25.01
N ILE A 236 0.77 14.36 24.27
CA ILE A 236 -0.21 13.70 23.38
C ILE A 236 0.51 12.81 22.33
N GLU A 237 1.64 13.27 21.81
CA GLU A 237 2.45 12.50 20.85
C GLU A 237 2.96 11.19 21.48
N GLU A 238 3.55 11.25 22.67
CA GLU A 238 4.04 10.08 23.38
C GLU A 238 2.91 9.12 23.79
N ARG A 239 1.75 9.65 24.14
CA ARG A 239 0.55 8.83 24.39
C ARG A 239 0.09 8.12 23.13
N LEU A 240 0.06 8.79 21.99
CA LEU A 240 -0.31 8.20 20.70
C LEU A 240 0.71 7.13 20.27
N GLU A 241 2.01 7.44 20.33
CA GLU A 241 3.06 6.48 20.04
C GLU A 241 2.95 5.23 20.92
N ARG A 242 2.75 5.42 22.22
CA ARG A 242 2.53 4.33 23.17
C ARG A 242 1.28 3.51 22.87
N ALA A 243 0.18 4.16 22.49
CA ALA A 243 -1.05 3.48 22.08
C ALA A 243 -0.85 2.59 20.85
N VAL A 244 -0.07 3.07 19.88
CA VAL A 244 0.30 2.32 18.67
C VAL A 244 1.20 1.12 19.02
N TYR A 245 2.27 1.33 19.78
CA TYR A 245 3.19 0.24 20.17
C TYR A 245 2.52 -0.86 21.00
N LEU A 246 1.54 -0.50 21.81
CA LEU A 246 0.79 -1.44 22.64
C LEU A 246 -0.48 -1.97 21.96
N SER A 247 -0.67 -1.69 20.65
CA SER A 247 -1.82 -2.15 19.86
C SER A 247 -3.15 -1.87 20.55
N LEU A 248 -3.36 -0.61 20.95
CA LEU A 248 -4.58 -0.16 21.66
C LEU A 248 -5.86 -0.45 20.87
N ASP A 249 -5.79 -0.47 19.53
CA ASP A 249 -6.88 -0.84 18.63
C ASP A 249 -7.40 -2.26 18.88
N LEU A 250 -6.51 -3.21 19.19
CA LEU A 250 -6.87 -4.59 19.53
C LEU A 250 -7.34 -4.77 20.98
N GLN A 251 -7.18 -3.74 21.83
CA GLN A 251 -7.57 -3.77 23.23
C GLN A 251 -8.90 -3.04 23.48
N GLY A 252 -9.69 -2.76 22.44
CA GLY A 252 -10.94 -2.03 22.55
C GLY A 252 -10.78 -0.54 22.87
N GLY A 253 -9.60 0.02 22.60
CA GLY A 253 -9.31 1.43 22.81
C GLY A 253 -9.86 2.36 21.76
N ILE A 254 -10.41 1.86 20.65
CA ILE A 254 -11.14 2.67 19.68
C ILE A 254 -12.58 2.82 20.18
N LYS A 255 -12.98 4.03 20.58
CA LYS A 255 -14.32 4.30 21.09
C LYS A 255 -15.29 4.77 20.01
N HIS A 256 -14.80 5.59 19.08
CA HIS A 256 -15.60 6.02 17.95
C HIS A 256 -14.79 6.04 16.67
N LYS A 257 -15.47 5.75 15.57
CA LYS A 257 -14.93 5.83 14.22
C LYS A 257 -15.82 6.72 13.35
N PHE A 258 -15.20 7.67 12.71
CA PHE A 258 -15.86 8.56 11.74
C PHE A 258 -15.36 8.28 10.35
N VAL A 259 -16.26 8.26 9.37
CA VAL A 259 -15.96 8.20 7.93
C VAL A 259 -16.79 9.26 7.24
N LYS A 260 -16.13 10.17 6.53
CA LYS A 260 -16.75 11.33 5.87
C LYS A 260 -17.66 12.12 6.82
N GLY A 261 -17.18 12.36 8.03
CA GLY A 261 -17.91 13.07 9.08
C GLY A 261 -19.04 12.29 9.73
N LYS A 262 -19.36 11.09 9.29
CA LYS A 262 -20.41 10.25 9.89
C LYS A 262 -19.80 9.28 10.89
N MET A 263 -20.30 9.32 12.12
CA MET A 263 -19.94 8.32 13.14
C MET A 263 -20.54 6.96 12.76
N LEU A 264 -19.70 5.93 12.78
CA LEU A 264 -20.09 4.54 12.49
C LEU A 264 -20.42 3.77 13.75
N PHE A 265 -19.67 4.01 14.84
CA PHE A 265 -19.91 3.48 16.19
C PHE A 265 -19.25 4.34 17.26
#